data_77faa846d05dcb5da4342ecb162504a7
#
_entry.id   77faa846d05dcb5da4342ecb162504a7
#
_cell.length_a   1.000
_cell.length_b   1.000
_cell.length_c   1.000
_cell.angle_alpha   90.00
_cell.angle_beta   90.00
_cell.angle_gamma   90.00
#
_symmetry.space_group_name_H-M   'P 1'
#
loop_
_entity.id
_entity.type
_entity.pdbx_description
1 polymer ?
#
loop_
_entity_poly.entity_id
_entity_poly.type
_entity_poly.pdbx_seq_one_letter_code
_entity_poly.pdbx_strand_id
1 'polypeptide(L)'
;MFFVVKKCRIYAACGVSQTPEILLNSREVSEMNCNTQNANIKSITEKTLIIGIDIGSETHYARAFDWRNYEYSKKPFSFNNDEDGFETFRSWMNEIAEKHGKDTVIPGMEPTGHYWLNLGAYLQEQGMKPVHVNPHHVKKSKELDDNSPNKNDRKNPKAIAGLVNEGRFSCPYIPTAIYAEIRSLSNLRIQTQEAISRIRGGNLSDWKKSRV
;
A
#
# COMPACT_ATOMS: atom_id res chain seq x y z
N MET A 1 -23.99 12.31 22.56
CA MET A 1 -23.98 12.84 21.21
C MET A 1 -23.35 11.76 20.31
N PHE A 2 -24.19 10.92 19.74
CA PHE A 2 -23.77 9.74 18.98
C PHE A 2 -23.39 10.15 17.55
N PHE A 3 -22.14 9.96 17.16
CA PHE A 3 -21.72 10.10 15.77
C PHE A 3 -22.16 8.87 14.98
N VAL A 4 -23.19 9.04 14.17
CA VAL A 4 -23.60 8.04 13.17
C VAL A 4 -22.60 8.07 12.02
N VAL A 5 -21.74 7.06 11.97
CA VAL A 5 -20.85 6.84 10.83
C VAL A 5 -21.73 6.37 9.65
N LYS A 6 -21.91 7.24 8.66
CA LYS A 6 -22.58 6.89 7.40
C LYS A 6 -21.82 5.75 6.70
N LYS A 7 -22.49 4.62 6.53
CA LYS A 7 -22.05 3.44 5.77
C LYS A 7 -21.52 3.84 4.40
N CYS A 8 -20.26 3.64 4.15
CA CYS A 8 -19.71 3.72 2.81
C CYS A 8 -20.11 2.46 2.04
N ARG A 9 -20.95 2.61 1.00
CA ARG A 9 -21.52 1.54 0.16
C ARG A 9 -20.49 0.80 -0.74
N ILE A 10 -19.20 1.10 -0.58
CA ILE A 10 -18.10 0.63 -1.45
C ILE A 10 -17.57 -0.76 -1.02
N TYR A 11 -17.99 -1.28 0.15
CA TYR A 11 -17.49 -2.55 0.69
C TYR A 11 -18.16 -3.83 0.14
N ALA A 12 -19.11 -3.71 -0.77
CA ALA A 12 -19.84 -4.86 -1.29
C ALA A 12 -18.97 -5.87 -2.09
N ALA A 13 -17.72 -5.52 -2.45
CA ALA A 13 -16.81 -6.40 -3.17
C ALA A 13 -15.76 -7.08 -2.28
N CYS A 14 -15.60 -6.66 -1.01
CA CYS A 14 -14.69 -7.29 -0.04
C CYS A 14 -15.40 -8.19 0.99
N GLY A 15 -16.70 -8.44 0.86
CA GLY A 15 -17.42 -9.45 1.67
C GLY A 15 -17.46 -9.22 3.18
N VAL A 16 -17.22 -8.00 3.67
CA VAL A 16 -17.24 -7.72 5.11
C VAL A 16 -18.63 -7.19 5.50
N SER A 17 -19.48 -8.10 5.98
CA SER A 17 -20.70 -7.73 6.69
C SER A 17 -20.37 -7.19 8.08
N GLN A 18 -21.10 -6.18 8.51
CA GLN A 18 -20.96 -5.51 9.81
C GLN A 18 -20.99 -6.48 10.99
N THR A 19 -20.05 -6.31 11.91
CA THR A 19 -20.13 -6.93 13.23
C THR A 19 -20.09 -5.87 14.32
N PRO A 20 -20.90 -5.98 15.40
CA PRO A 20 -20.70 -5.25 16.65
C PRO A 20 -19.36 -5.68 17.29
N GLU A 21 -18.79 -4.83 18.16
CA GLU A 21 -17.59 -5.15 18.93
C GLU A 21 -17.78 -6.44 19.73
N ILE A 22 -17.33 -7.54 19.16
CA ILE A 22 -17.22 -8.83 19.82
C ILE A 22 -15.74 -9.08 20.02
N LEU A 23 -15.32 -9.33 21.25
CA LEU A 23 -14.00 -9.88 21.58
C LEU A 23 -13.89 -11.25 20.94
N LEU A 24 -13.38 -11.31 19.72
CA LEU A 24 -13.17 -12.53 18.97
C LEU A 24 -12.02 -13.33 19.58
N ASN A 25 -12.24 -14.57 19.77
CA ASN A 25 -11.26 -15.54 20.22
C ASN A 25 -10.21 -15.79 19.11
N SER A 26 -9.00 -16.16 19.47
CA SER A 26 -7.89 -16.34 18.53
C SER A 26 -8.17 -17.34 17.39
N ARG A 27 -9.06 -18.32 17.60
CA ARG A 27 -9.51 -19.25 16.56
C ARG A 27 -10.41 -18.57 15.53
N GLU A 28 -11.37 -17.75 15.98
CA GLU A 28 -12.29 -17.02 15.10
C GLU A 28 -11.56 -15.99 14.24
N VAL A 29 -10.54 -15.33 14.78
CA VAL A 29 -9.66 -14.43 14.03
C VAL A 29 -8.88 -15.18 12.96
N SER A 30 -8.41 -16.39 13.25
CA SER A 30 -7.69 -17.22 12.29
C SER A 30 -8.60 -17.69 11.14
N GLU A 31 -9.84 -18.10 11.45
CA GLU A 31 -10.83 -18.51 10.44
C GLU A 31 -11.29 -17.33 9.56
N MET A 32 -11.49 -16.15 10.14
CA MET A 32 -11.80 -14.94 9.39
C MET A 32 -10.66 -14.56 8.43
N ASN A 33 -9.41 -14.66 8.83
CA ASN A 33 -8.25 -14.38 7.98
C ASN A 33 -8.16 -15.36 6.81
N CYS A 34 -8.39 -16.65 7.04
CA CYS A 34 -8.44 -17.66 5.99
C CYS A 34 -9.57 -17.41 4.98
N ASN A 35 -10.75 -17.04 5.45
CA ASN A 35 -11.90 -16.74 4.58
C ASN A 35 -11.63 -15.49 3.74
N THR A 36 -11.00 -14.46 4.30
CA THR A 36 -10.64 -13.24 3.57
C THR A 36 -9.58 -13.53 2.52
N GLN A 37 -8.55 -14.30 2.83
CA GLN A 37 -7.52 -14.69 1.88
C GLN A 37 -8.10 -15.50 0.72
N ASN A 38 -8.96 -16.48 1.00
CA ASN A 38 -9.62 -17.28 -0.02
C ASN A 38 -10.54 -16.42 -0.93
N ALA A 39 -11.22 -15.43 -0.37
CA ALA A 39 -12.02 -14.48 -1.13
C ALA A 39 -11.14 -13.62 -2.06
N ASN A 40 -10.00 -13.16 -1.56
CA ASN A 40 -9.01 -12.42 -2.34
C ASN A 40 -8.48 -13.26 -3.51
N ILE A 41 -8.11 -14.53 -3.26
CA ILE A 41 -7.63 -15.45 -4.30
C ILE A 41 -8.70 -15.67 -5.37
N LYS A 42 -9.96 -15.83 -4.98
CA LYS A 42 -11.09 -15.99 -5.93
C LYS A 42 -11.31 -14.77 -6.82
N SER A 43 -10.92 -13.59 -6.38
CA SER A 43 -11.03 -12.36 -7.18
C SER A 43 -9.94 -12.25 -8.26
N ILE A 44 -8.89 -13.05 -8.16
CA ILE A 44 -7.77 -13.08 -9.10
C ILE A 44 -8.04 -14.17 -10.14
N THR A 45 -8.18 -13.76 -11.38
CA THR A 45 -8.48 -14.64 -12.52
C THR A 45 -7.41 -14.51 -13.60
N GLU A 46 -7.49 -15.33 -14.64
CA GLU A 46 -6.60 -15.22 -15.79
C GLU A 46 -6.65 -13.87 -16.51
N LYS A 47 -7.77 -13.13 -16.35
CA LYS A 47 -7.96 -11.78 -16.89
C LYS A 47 -7.45 -10.68 -15.97
N THR A 48 -6.84 -11.03 -14.83
CA THR A 48 -6.30 -10.09 -13.88
C THR A 48 -4.84 -9.79 -14.18
N LEU A 49 -4.51 -8.50 -14.23
CA LEU A 49 -3.14 -7.99 -14.23
C LEU A 49 -2.79 -7.56 -12.81
N ILE A 50 -1.73 -8.12 -12.27
CA ILE A 50 -1.22 -7.77 -10.94
C ILE A 50 0.00 -6.88 -11.12
N ILE A 51 0.01 -5.74 -10.47
CA ILE A 51 1.13 -4.81 -10.50
C ILE A 51 1.67 -4.67 -9.09
N GLY A 52 2.91 -5.12 -8.88
CA GLY A 52 3.62 -4.83 -7.64
C GLY A 52 4.33 -3.49 -7.74
N ILE A 53 4.14 -2.64 -6.73
CA ILE A 53 4.69 -1.28 -6.68
C ILE A 53 5.50 -1.11 -5.42
N ASP A 54 6.77 -0.78 -5.57
CA ASP A 54 7.65 -0.35 -4.49
C ASP A 54 7.60 1.17 -4.38
N ILE A 55 7.20 1.66 -3.21
CA ILE A 55 6.94 3.07 -2.95
C ILE A 55 8.22 3.76 -2.45
N GLY A 56 8.74 4.69 -3.23
CA GLY A 56 9.77 5.63 -2.82
C GLY A 56 9.23 7.02 -2.49
N SER A 57 10.04 7.88 -1.95
CA SER A 57 9.67 9.28 -1.66
C SER A 57 9.51 10.10 -2.94
N GLU A 58 10.39 9.93 -3.90
CA GLU A 58 10.46 10.68 -5.16
C GLU A 58 10.13 9.82 -6.36
N THR A 59 10.60 8.57 -6.37
CA THR A 59 10.45 7.64 -7.49
C THR A 59 9.89 6.30 -7.00
N HIS A 60 8.91 5.79 -7.72
CA HIS A 60 8.31 4.49 -7.51
C HIS A 60 8.81 3.50 -8.56
N TYR A 61 8.80 2.22 -8.21
CA TYR A 61 9.17 1.13 -9.14
C TYR A 61 8.02 0.13 -9.24
N ALA A 62 7.63 -0.24 -10.46
CA ALA A 62 6.55 -1.15 -10.72
C ALA A 62 6.98 -2.32 -11.62
N ARG A 63 6.34 -3.47 -11.42
CA ARG A 63 6.43 -4.64 -12.31
C ARG A 63 5.05 -5.25 -12.49
N ALA A 64 4.82 -5.84 -13.66
CA ALA A 64 3.54 -6.40 -14.06
C ALA A 64 3.60 -7.92 -14.17
N PHE A 65 2.59 -8.59 -13.60
CA PHE A 65 2.50 -10.05 -13.52
C PHE A 65 1.10 -10.54 -13.87
N ASP A 66 1.02 -11.80 -14.28
CA ASP A 66 -0.26 -12.50 -14.39
C ASP A 66 -0.62 -13.22 -13.07
N TRP A 67 -1.80 -13.86 -13.08
CA TRP A 67 -2.30 -14.68 -11.97
C TRP A 67 -1.42 -15.89 -11.61
N ARG A 68 -0.46 -16.28 -12.47
CA ARG A 68 0.51 -17.36 -12.25
C ARG A 68 1.89 -16.87 -11.84
N ASN A 69 2.04 -15.60 -11.51
CA ASN A 69 3.33 -14.93 -11.30
C ASN A 69 4.25 -14.90 -12.54
N TYR A 70 3.69 -15.04 -13.76
CA TYR A 70 4.47 -14.81 -14.96
C TYR A 70 4.66 -13.31 -15.16
N GLU A 71 5.92 -12.88 -15.31
CA GLU A 71 6.27 -11.48 -15.43
C GLU A 71 6.18 -10.99 -16.88
N TYR A 72 5.43 -9.91 -17.11
CA TYR A 72 5.29 -9.25 -18.40
C TYR A 72 6.35 -8.18 -18.64
N SER A 73 6.87 -7.58 -17.58
CA SER A 73 7.88 -6.53 -17.64
C SER A 73 9.27 -7.10 -17.46
N LYS A 74 10.13 -7.01 -18.49
CA LYS A 74 11.53 -7.46 -18.41
C LYS A 74 12.39 -6.63 -17.46
N LYS A 75 12.00 -5.36 -17.24
CA LYS A 75 12.68 -4.41 -16.36
C LYS A 75 11.65 -3.71 -15.47
N PRO A 76 12.03 -3.29 -14.26
CA PRO A 76 11.16 -2.44 -13.46
C PRO A 76 10.85 -1.15 -14.21
N PHE A 77 9.59 -0.77 -14.22
CA PHE A 77 9.15 0.52 -14.71
C PHE A 77 9.29 1.53 -13.57
N SER A 78 9.95 2.65 -13.82
CA SER A 78 10.13 3.71 -12.83
C SER A 78 9.29 4.93 -13.20
N PHE A 79 8.67 5.56 -12.21
CA PHE A 79 7.88 6.77 -12.38
C PHE A 79 7.96 7.66 -11.13
N ASN A 80 7.78 8.96 -11.30
CA ASN A 80 7.88 9.93 -10.22
C ASN A 80 6.61 9.96 -9.36
N ASN A 81 6.75 10.48 -8.13
CA ASN A 81 5.64 10.69 -7.20
C ASN A 81 4.96 12.05 -7.45
N ASP A 82 4.56 12.29 -8.68
CA ASP A 82 3.87 13.46 -9.18
C ASP A 82 2.78 13.07 -10.20
N GLU A 83 1.96 14.03 -10.62
CA GLU A 83 0.83 13.79 -11.51
C GLU A 83 1.28 13.24 -12.87
N ASP A 84 2.32 13.83 -13.46
CA ASP A 84 2.89 13.39 -14.75
C ASP A 84 3.42 11.94 -14.68
N GLY A 85 4.08 11.59 -13.57
CA GLY A 85 4.55 10.25 -13.30
C GLY A 85 3.40 9.25 -13.17
N PHE A 86 2.30 9.63 -12.52
CA PHE A 86 1.12 8.78 -12.36
C PHE A 86 0.39 8.57 -13.70
N GLU A 87 0.30 9.58 -14.55
CA GLU A 87 -0.26 9.43 -15.90
C GLU A 87 0.59 8.51 -16.79
N THR A 88 1.92 8.67 -16.72
CA THR A 88 2.85 7.80 -17.42
C THR A 88 2.72 6.35 -16.95
N PHE A 89 2.59 6.16 -15.63
CA PHE A 89 2.36 4.84 -15.03
C PHE A 89 1.02 4.24 -15.49
N ARG A 90 -0.06 5.03 -15.51
CA ARG A 90 -1.36 4.58 -16.00
C ARG A 90 -1.31 4.15 -17.46
N SER A 91 -0.64 4.94 -18.31
CA SER A 91 -0.47 4.63 -19.73
C SER A 91 0.27 3.30 -19.91
N TRP A 92 1.36 3.09 -19.16
CA TRP A 92 2.12 1.84 -19.16
C TRP A 92 1.28 0.64 -18.68
N MET A 93 0.45 0.80 -17.64
CA MET A 93 -0.46 -0.25 -17.18
C MET A 93 -1.46 -0.65 -18.24
N ASN A 94 -2.09 0.34 -18.89
CA ASN A 94 -3.09 0.12 -19.93
C ASN A 94 -2.49 -0.57 -21.14
N GLU A 95 -1.31 -0.16 -21.58
CA GLU A 95 -0.59 -0.82 -22.69
C GLU A 95 -0.36 -2.31 -22.41
N ILE A 96 0.08 -2.67 -21.21
CA ILE A 96 0.28 -4.08 -20.82
C ILE A 96 -1.06 -4.81 -20.74
N ALA A 97 -2.09 -4.20 -20.15
CA ALA A 97 -3.41 -4.80 -20.01
C ALA A 97 -4.02 -5.11 -21.38
N GLU A 98 -4.01 -4.16 -22.31
CA GLU A 98 -4.50 -4.33 -23.68
C GLU A 98 -3.70 -5.40 -24.44
N LYS A 99 -2.39 -5.34 -24.39
CA LYS A 99 -1.49 -6.28 -25.08
C LYS A 99 -1.71 -7.73 -24.66
N HIS A 100 -2.08 -7.95 -23.38
CA HIS A 100 -2.24 -9.28 -22.81
C HIS A 100 -3.70 -9.65 -22.53
N GLY A 101 -4.66 -8.86 -23.01
CA GLY A 101 -6.11 -9.12 -22.87
C GLY A 101 -6.57 -9.18 -21.41
N LYS A 102 -6.09 -8.25 -20.58
CA LYS A 102 -6.43 -8.17 -19.16
C LYS A 102 -7.53 -7.14 -18.94
N ASP A 103 -8.61 -7.56 -18.30
CA ASP A 103 -9.79 -6.72 -18.06
C ASP A 103 -9.75 -6.05 -16.67
N THR A 104 -8.98 -6.60 -15.75
CA THR A 104 -8.90 -6.13 -14.36
C THR A 104 -7.46 -5.89 -13.96
N VAL A 105 -7.18 -4.77 -13.30
CA VAL A 105 -5.85 -4.43 -12.77
C VAL A 105 -5.91 -4.33 -11.24
N ILE A 106 -5.00 -5.00 -10.56
CA ILE A 106 -4.83 -4.93 -9.11
C ILE A 106 -3.45 -4.34 -8.80
N PRO A 107 -3.36 -3.03 -8.50
CA PRO A 107 -2.13 -2.40 -8.06
C PRO A 107 -1.88 -2.70 -6.58
N GLY A 108 -0.86 -3.51 -6.29
CA GLY A 108 -0.41 -3.85 -4.94
C GLY A 108 0.80 -3.02 -4.54
N MET A 109 0.80 -2.51 -3.31
CA MET A 109 1.88 -1.69 -2.79
C MET A 109 2.21 -2.01 -1.33
N GLU A 110 3.47 -1.79 -0.97
CA GLU A 110 3.90 -1.81 0.43
C GLU A 110 3.73 -0.40 1.01
N PRO A 111 2.95 -0.21 2.09
CA PRO A 111 2.72 1.11 2.67
C PRO A 111 3.96 1.61 3.41
N THR A 112 4.85 2.31 2.71
CA THR A 112 6.03 2.95 3.30
C THR A 112 5.70 4.39 3.65
N GLY A 113 5.62 4.69 4.95
CA GLY A 113 5.31 6.04 5.45
C GLY A 113 3.99 6.58 4.91
N HIS A 114 4.01 7.80 4.36
CA HIS A 114 2.85 8.47 3.77
C HIS A 114 2.95 8.62 2.23
N TYR A 115 4.07 8.23 1.63
CA TYR A 115 4.36 8.47 0.21
C TYR A 115 3.39 7.74 -0.75
N TRP A 116 2.77 6.65 -0.29
CA TRP A 116 1.79 5.89 -1.07
C TRP A 116 0.43 6.60 -1.23
N LEU A 117 0.13 7.61 -0.36
CA LEU A 117 -1.20 8.25 -0.32
C LEU A 117 -1.53 8.97 -1.63
N ASN A 118 -0.57 9.68 -2.23
CA ASN A 118 -0.78 10.41 -3.47
C ASN A 118 -1.13 9.45 -4.61
N LEU A 119 -0.31 8.41 -4.80
CA LEU A 119 -0.57 7.38 -5.80
C LEU A 119 -1.88 6.63 -5.50
N GLY A 120 -2.15 6.31 -4.23
CA GLY A 120 -3.37 5.63 -3.83
C GLY A 120 -4.62 6.45 -4.14
N ALA A 121 -4.61 7.75 -3.86
CA ALA A 121 -5.71 8.68 -4.19
C ALA A 121 -5.92 8.76 -5.70
N TYR A 122 -4.85 8.96 -6.47
CA TYR A 122 -4.91 8.99 -7.93
C TYR A 122 -5.52 7.71 -8.52
N LEU A 123 -5.06 6.54 -8.07
CA LEU A 123 -5.60 5.25 -8.54
C LEU A 123 -7.08 5.08 -8.20
N GLN A 124 -7.49 5.53 -7.02
CA GLN A 124 -8.89 5.49 -6.60
C GLN A 124 -9.78 6.42 -7.44
N GLU A 125 -9.31 7.61 -7.79
CA GLU A 125 -9.99 8.55 -8.69
C GLU A 125 -10.15 7.96 -10.10
N GLN A 126 -9.19 7.16 -10.54
CA GLN A 126 -9.28 6.41 -11.81
C GLN A 126 -10.14 5.14 -11.72
N GLY A 127 -10.85 4.92 -10.60
CA GLY A 127 -11.72 3.76 -10.39
C GLY A 127 -10.98 2.45 -10.10
N MET A 128 -9.66 2.48 -9.91
CA MET A 128 -8.87 1.33 -9.53
C MET A 128 -8.90 1.09 -8.01
N LYS A 129 -8.68 -0.14 -7.59
CA LYS A 129 -8.66 -0.53 -6.17
C LYS A 129 -7.24 -0.90 -5.77
N PRO A 130 -6.43 0.06 -5.27
CA PRO A 130 -5.11 -0.27 -4.75
C PRO A 130 -5.23 -1.17 -3.52
N VAL A 131 -4.30 -2.10 -3.38
CA VAL A 131 -4.23 -3.01 -2.25
C VAL A 131 -2.89 -2.91 -1.53
N HIS A 132 -2.91 -3.13 -0.22
CA HIS A 132 -1.71 -3.11 0.60
C HIS A 132 -1.27 -4.52 0.98
N VAL A 133 0.01 -4.77 0.89
CA VAL A 133 0.68 -5.94 1.45
C VAL A 133 1.40 -5.58 2.75
N ASN A 134 1.46 -6.54 3.66
CA ASN A 134 2.14 -6.33 4.94
C ASN A 134 3.67 -6.27 4.73
N PRO A 135 4.38 -5.20 5.17
CA PRO A 135 5.83 -5.06 5.05
C PRO A 135 6.62 -6.23 5.64
N HIS A 136 6.12 -6.82 6.71
CA HIS A 136 6.74 -7.99 7.32
C HIS A 136 6.72 -9.22 6.38
N HIS A 137 5.62 -9.42 5.67
CA HIS A 137 5.52 -10.50 4.68
C HIS A 137 6.41 -10.22 3.46
N VAL A 138 6.50 -8.97 3.01
CA VAL A 138 7.40 -8.57 1.92
C VAL A 138 8.85 -8.89 2.28
N LYS A 139 9.28 -8.54 3.51
CA LYS A 139 10.63 -8.86 3.99
C LYS A 139 10.88 -10.38 3.99
N LYS A 140 9.97 -11.17 4.55
CA LYS A 140 10.10 -12.63 4.57
C LYS A 140 10.10 -13.26 3.17
N SER A 141 9.26 -12.79 2.25
CA SER A 141 9.21 -13.28 0.89
C SER A 141 10.53 -13.05 0.15
N LYS A 142 11.18 -11.89 0.39
CA LYS A 142 12.51 -11.60 -0.16
C LYS A 142 13.60 -12.53 0.38
N GLU A 143 13.54 -12.85 1.65
CA GLU A 143 14.49 -13.77 2.29
C GLU A 143 14.38 -15.20 1.74
N LEU A 144 13.18 -15.61 1.30
CA LEU A 144 12.94 -16.92 0.68
C LEU A 144 13.41 -16.97 -0.80
N ASP A 145 13.27 -15.85 -1.52
CA ASP A 145 13.65 -15.79 -2.95
C ASP A 145 15.17 -15.67 -3.18
N ASP A 146 15.94 -15.25 -2.17
CA ASP A 146 17.36 -14.95 -2.30
C ASP A 146 18.16 -15.35 -1.06
N ASN A 147 19.06 -16.33 -1.23
CA ASN A 147 20.13 -16.60 -0.26
C ASN A 147 21.25 -15.54 -0.24
N SER A 148 21.10 -14.44 -0.99
CA SER A 148 22.11 -13.37 -1.04
C SER A 148 21.59 -12.11 -0.36
N PRO A 149 22.38 -11.48 0.56
CA PRO A 149 21.97 -10.30 1.31
C PRO A 149 21.98 -9.00 0.48
N ASN A 150 22.03 -9.07 -0.84
CA ASN A 150 22.06 -7.90 -1.70
C ASN A 150 20.73 -7.16 -1.67
N LYS A 151 20.76 -6.00 -1.03
CA LYS A 151 19.70 -5.00 -0.98
C LYS A 151 19.46 -4.46 -2.40
N ASN A 152 18.50 -5.04 -3.10
CA ASN A 152 18.19 -4.67 -4.48
C ASN A 152 16.73 -4.23 -4.54
N ASP A 153 16.49 -2.91 -4.54
CA ASP A 153 15.16 -2.27 -4.60
C ASP A 153 14.36 -2.74 -5.83
N ARG A 154 15.04 -3.30 -6.82
CA ARG A 154 14.42 -3.91 -8.02
C ARG A 154 13.64 -5.19 -7.76
N LYS A 155 13.83 -5.84 -6.57
CA LYS A 155 13.16 -7.10 -6.21
C LYS A 155 11.87 -6.88 -5.43
N ASN A 156 11.69 -5.70 -4.83
CA ASN A 156 10.53 -5.38 -4.03
C ASN A 156 9.20 -5.52 -4.77
N PRO A 157 9.04 -4.98 -6.00
CA PRO A 157 7.79 -5.11 -6.74
C PRO A 157 7.39 -6.55 -7.04
N LYS A 158 8.36 -7.45 -7.26
CA LYS A 158 8.09 -8.88 -7.51
C LYS A 158 7.53 -9.56 -6.25
N ALA A 159 8.17 -9.36 -5.10
CA ALA A 159 7.70 -9.92 -3.84
C ALA A 159 6.29 -9.40 -3.48
N ILE A 160 6.02 -8.10 -3.72
CA ILE A 160 4.71 -7.48 -3.53
C ILE A 160 3.66 -8.16 -4.43
N ALA A 161 3.93 -8.31 -5.72
CA ALA A 161 3.02 -8.97 -6.65
C ALA A 161 2.75 -10.44 -6.27
N GLY A 162 3.76 -11.17 -5.82
CA GLY A 162 3.62 -12.53 -5.33
C GLY A 162 2.66 -12.64 -4.14
N LEU A 163 2.78 -11.74 -3.17
CA LEU A 163 1.88 -11.68 -2.02
C LEU A 163 0.44 -11.31 -2.41
N VAL A 164 0.28 -10.42 -3.38
CA VAL A 164 -1.05 -10.11 -3.95
C VAL A 164 -1.64 -11.37 -4.59
N ASN A 165 -0.85 -12.09 -5.38
CA ASN A 165 -1.29 -13.31 -6.04
C ASN A 165 -1.70 -14.43 -5.05
N GLU A 166 -1.02 -14.49 -3.89
CA GLU A 166 -1.38 -15.37 -2.79
C GLU A 166 -2.62 -14.90 -1.99
N GLY A 167 -3.25 -13.79 -2.38
CA GLY A 167 -4.38 -13.21 -1.66
C GLY A 167 -4.02 -12.56 -0.32
N ARG A 168 -2.75 -12.35 -0.03
CA ARG A 168 -2.23 -11.77 1.24
C ARG A 168 -2.18 -10.25 1.18
N PHE A 169 -3.32 -9.65 0.94
CA PHE A 169 -3.45 -8.20 0.86
C PHE A 169 -4.70 -7.70 1.58
N SER A 170 -4.73 -6.41 1.85
CA SER A 170 -5.87 -5.69 2.41
C SER A 170 -6.20 -4.46 1.57
N CYS A 171 -7.47 -4.05 1.58
CA CYS A 171 -7.88 -2.80 0.94
C CYS A 171 -7.61 -1.63 1.90
N PRO A 172 -6.76 -0.66 1.56
CA PRO A 172 -6.50 0.47 2.42
C PRO A 172 -7.70 1.43 2.46
N TYR A 173 -7.87 2.07 3.60
CA TYR A 173 -8.70 3.25 3.67
C TYR A 173 -7.89 4.47 3.21
N ILE A 174 -8.31 5.09 2.12
CA ILE A 174 -7.72 6.33 1.62
C ILE A 174 -8.64 7.46 2.06
N PRO A 175 -8.17 8.36 2.95
CA PRO A 175 -8.99 9.47 3.41
C PRO A 175 -9.24 10.46 2.27
N THR A 176 -10.48 10.91 2.11
CA THR A 176 -10.90 11.86 1.09
C THR A 176 -11.43 13.16 1.72
N ALA A 177 -11.38 14.25 0.96
CA ALA A 177 -11.91 15.54 1.36
C ALA A 177 -11.41 15.99 2.75
N ILE A 178 -12.30 16.39 3.65
CA ILE A 178 -11.98 16.93 4.98
C ILE A 178 -11.12 15.98 5.85
N TYR A 179 -11.25 14.66 5.67
CA TYR A 179 -10.44 13.68 6.43
C TYR A 179 -8.98 13.66 5.97
N ALA A 180 -8.72 13.93 4.69
CA ALA A 180 -7.37 14.07 4.17
C ALA A 180 -6.70 15.33 4.73
N GLU A 181 -7.44 16.45 4.79
CA GLU A 181 -6.97 17.70 5.39
C GLU A 181 -6.67 17.55 6.88
N ILE A 182 -7.60 16.95 7.65
CA ILE A 182 -7.41 16.68 9.08
C ILE A 182 -6.16 15.84 9.31
N ARG A 183 -5.93 14.80 8.49
CA ARG A 183 -4.74 13.96 8.60
C ARG A 183 -3.46 14.77 8.35
N SER A 184 -3.42 15.59 7.29
CA SER A 184 -2.29 16.44 6.97
C SER A 184 -1.97 17.44 8.08
N LEU A 185 -2.99 18.11 8.61
CA LEU A 185 -2.85 19.04 9.72
C LEU A 185 -2.41 18.35 11.02
N SER A 186 -2.91 17.15 11.30
CA SER A 186 -2.50 16.36 12.46
C SER A 186 -1.02 15.97 12.37
N ASN A 187 -0.56 15.54 11.20
CA ASN A 187 0.85 15.22 10.98
C ASN A 187 1.74 16.45 11.11
N LEU A 188 1.34 17.59 10.54
CA LEU A 188 2.06 18.86 10.68
C LEU A 188 2.17 19.28 12.14
N ARG A 189 1.09 19.15 12.91
CA ARG A 189 1.08 19.44 14.35
C ARG A 189 2.11 18.56 15.09
N ILE A 190 2.14 17.25 14.81
CA ILE A 190 3.09 16.32 15.46
C ILE A 190 4.52 16.71 15.12
N GLN A 191 4.84 16.95 13.84
CA GLN A 191 6.17 17.37 13.38
C GLN A 191 6.61 18.67 14.05
N THR A 192 5.70 19.63 14.16
CA THR A 192 5.97 20.92 14.82
C THR A 192 6.25 20.72 16.32
N GLN A 193 5.47 19.88 17.00
CA GLN A 193 5.72 19.56 18.42
C GLN A 193 7.06 18.87 18.64
N GLU A 194 7.43 17.95 17.78
CA GLU A 194 8.75 17.29 17.81
C GLU A 194 9.89 18.27 17.57
N ALA A 195 9.74 19.19 16.61
CA ALA A 195 10.73 20.22 16.35
C ALA A 195 10.92 21.16 17.55
N ILE A 196 9.81 21.60 18.16
CA ILE A 196 9.84 22.41 19.41
C ILE A 196 10.54 21.64 20.55
N SER A 197 10.23 20.36 20.71
CA SER A 197 10.84 19.53 21.75
C SER A 197 12.35 19.35 21.54
N ARG A 198 12.80 19.19 20.30
CA ARG A 198 14.24 19.14 19.97
C ARG A 198 14.97 20.44 20.30
N ILE A 199 14.37 21.59 19.95
CA ILE A 199 14.94 22.90 20.25
C ILE A 199 15.01 23.12 21.76
N ARG A 200 13.96 22.82 22.51
CA ARG A 200 13.94 22.93 23.97
C ARG A 200 14.96 22.00 24.66
N GLY A 201 15.07 20.76 24.17
CA GLY A 201 16.05 19.78 24.67
C GLY A 201 17.50 20.18 24.37
N GLY A 202 17.78 20.72 23.16
CA GLY A 202 19.09 21.24 22.78
C GLY A 202 19.53 22.41 23.66
N ASN A 203 18.64 23.38 23.86
CA ASN A 203 18.95 24.55 24.71
C ASN A 203 19.26 24.17 26.16
N LEU A 204 18.67 23.13 26.72
CA LEU A 204 18.96 22.65 28.09
C LEU A 204 20.34 21.95 28.19
N SER A 205 20.74 21.24 27.15
CA SER A 205 22.05 20.54 27.11
C SER A 205 23.21 21.52 26.93
N ASP A 206 23.05 22.56 26.14
CA ASP A 206 24.07 23.57 25.89
C ASP A 206 24.24 24.51 27.09
N TRP A 207 23.12 24.83 27.77
CA TRP A 207 23.17 25.65 28.98
C TRP A 207 23.88 24.94 30.16
N LYS A 208 23.79 23.61 30.26
CA LYS A 208 24.51 22.82 31.25
C LYS A 208 26.02 22.73 30.93
N LYS A 209 26.43 22.76 29.67
CA LYS A 209 27.87 22.73 29.26
C LYS A 209 28.58 24.07 29.45
N SER A 210 27.86 25.20 29.48
CA SER A 210 28.45 26.52 29.66
C SER A 210 28.71 26.93 31.12
N ARG A 211 28.44 26.03 32.07
CA ARG A 211 28.60 26.26 33.52
C ARG A 211 29.70 25.43 34.17
N VAL A 212 30.66 24.89 33.39
CA VAL A 212 31.86 24.21 33.92
C VAL A 212 33.08 25.09 33.68
#